data_b60b30a8f35682144225074bf994bd8a
#
_entry.id   b60b30a8f35682144225074bf994bd8a
#
_cell.length_a   1.000
_cell.length_b   1.000
_cell.length_c   1.000
_cell.angle_alpha   90.00
_cell.angle_beta   90.00
_cell.angle_gamma   90.00
#
_symmetry.space_group_name_H-M   'P 1'
#
loop_
_entity.id
_entity.type
_entity.pdbx_description
1 polymer ?
#
loop_
_entity_poly.entity_id
_entity_poly.type
_entity_poly.pdbx_seq_one_letter_code
_entity_poly.pdbx_strand_id
1 'polypeptide(L)'
;MLLNGDNSAGGEIWCSRNCLYPDTIAEDSVSIRAVRRVYAREAGIALDDAPQPHDIFKIAQGEQQGDKEAALKAWDELTTVLADVLCNGLRFTDGLVVIGGGLSGAWPVFMPMLIRKMNEPYNVNGNNIPCMETEVFNLMDNKDLKRFTAKSGRMVKVPFSEQEVWYDPSKRVGVGITTLGTSSAVAVGAYAFAMEQLKNLSI
;
A
#
# COMPACT_ATOMS: atom_id res chain seq x y z
N MET A 1 -9.57 16.36 4.28
CA MET A 1 -10.12 16.60 2.92
C MET A 1 -10.31 15.24 2.26
N LEU A 2 -11.49 14.92 1.76
CA LEU A 2 -11.76 13.71 1.00
C LEU A 2 -11.54 14.02 -0.49
N LEU A 3 -10.81 13.16 -1.20
CA LEU A 3 -10.57 13.27 -2.64
C LEU A 3 -11.65 12.48 -3.39
N ASN A 4 -12.86 13.02 -3.44
CA ASN A 4 -13.97 12.34 -4.11
C ASN A 4 -14.04 12.63 -5.62
N GLY A 5 -13.46 13.75 -6.07
CA GLY A 5 -13.68 14.28 -7.41
C GLY A 5 -15.16 14.68 -7.64
N ASP A 6 -15.45 15.28 -8.78
CA ASP A 6 -16.80 15.78 -9.10
C ASP A 6 -17.82 14.65 -9.28
N ASN A 7 -17.36 13.47 -9.68
CA ASN A 7 -18.21 12.31 -9.94
C ASN A 7 -18.17 11.28 -8.79
N SER A 8 -17.62 11.63 -7.65
CA SER A 8 -17.43 10.74 -6.50
C SER A 8 -16.63 9.46 -6.81
N ALA A 9 -15.81 9.48 -7.86
CA ALA A 9 -14.98 8.36 -8.33
C ALA A 9 -13.49 8.57 -8.04
N GLY A 10 -13.14 9.60 -7.28
CA GLY A 10 -11.76 9.85 -6.88
C GLY A 10 -11.22 8.72 -6.00
N GLY A 11 -10.03 8.22 -6.32
CA GLY A 11 -9.37 7.16 -5.55
C GLY A 11 -9.70 5.73 -5.97
N GLU A 12 -10.50 5.51 -7.01
CA GLU A 12 -10.82 4.19 -7.57
C GLU A 12 -9.61 3.56 -8.31
N ILE A 13 -8.47 3.42 -7.61
CA ILE A 13 -7.21 2.95 -8.19
C ILE A 13 -7.21 1.45 -8.56
N TRP A 14 -8.17 0.69 -8.05
CA TRP A 14 -8.33 -0.74 -8.32
C TRP A 14 -8.60 -1.04 -9.80
N CYS A 15 -9.21 -0.09 -10.53
CA CYS A 15 -9.50 -0.21 -11.96
C CYS A 15 -8.33 0.24 -12.86
N SER A 16 -7.19 0.60 -12.29
CA SER A 16 -5.97 0.88 -13.06
C SER A 16 -5.54 -0.34 -13.86
N ARG A 17 -4.87 -0.11 -14.99
CA ARG A 17 -4.34 -1.22 -15.81
C ARG A 17 -3.34 -2.03 -15.00
N ASN A 18 -3.45 -3.35 -15.08
CA ASN A 18 -2.53 -4.27 -14.45
C ASN A 18 -1.17 -4.24 -15.15
N CYS A 19 -0.08 -3.96 -14.43
CA CYS A 19 1.25 -3.88 -15.01
C CYS A 19 1.83 -5.24 -15.44
N LEU A 20 1.36 -6.36 -14.85
CA LEU A 20 1.77 -7.71 -15.25
C LEU A 20 0.89 -8.29 -16.37
N TYR A 21 -0.38 -7.92 -16.39
CA TYR A 21 -1.38 -8.45 -17.33
C TYR A 21 -2.17 -7.27 -17.93
N PRO A 22 -1.61 -6.60 -18.98
CA PRO A 22 -2.14 -5.32 -19.47
C PRO A 22 -3.57 -5.34 -20.01
N ASP A 23 -4.13 -6.53 -20.25
CA ASP A 23 -5.53 -6.72 -20.68
C ASP A 23 -6.51 -6.82 -19.51
N THR A 24 -6.03 -6.69 -18.28
CA THR A 24 -6.80 -6.77 -17.04
C THR A 24 -6.59 -5.52 -16.16
N ILE A 25 -7.29 -5.48 -15.02
CA ILE A 25 -7.20 -4.40 -14.04
C ILE A 25 -6.38 -4.82 -12.81
N ALA A 26 -5.93 -3.86 -12.03
CA ALA A 26 -5.10 -4.10 -10.85
C ALA A 26 -5.74 -5.06 -9.84
N GLU A 27 -7.07 -5.00 -9.64
CA GLU A 27 -7.79 -5.90 -8.73
C GLU A 27 -7.63 -7.38 -9.11
N ASP A 28 -7.43 -7.68 -10.40
CA ASP A 28 -7.21 -9.07 -10.84
C ASP A 28 -5.91 -9.69 -10.31
N SER A 29 -4.97 -8.86 -9.84
CA SER A 29 -3.75 -9.31 -9.14
C SER A 29 -3.71 -8.93 -7.67
N VAL A 30 -4.50 -7.95 -7.23
CA VAL A 30 -4.55 -7.48 -5.83
C VAL A 30 -5.86 -7.91 -5.17
N SER A 31 -6.07 -9.22 -5.09
CA SER A 31 -7.29 -9.78 -4.50
C SER A 31 -7.04 -11.18 -3.92
N ILE A 32 -8.01 -11.66 -3.11
CA ILE A 32 -8.03 -13.03 -2.57
C ILE A 32 -7.96 -14.06 -3.70
N ARG A 33 -8.72 -13.83 -4.77
CA ARG A 33 -8.76 -14.71 -5.94
C ARG A 33 -7.41 -14.78 -6.64
N ALA A 34 -6.72 -13.66 -6.72
CA ALA A 34 -5.41 -13.58 -7.35
C ALA A 34 -4.36 -14.42 -6.60
N VAL A 35 -4.26 -14.27 -5.30
CA VAL A 35 -3.33 -15.05 -4.46
C VAL A 35 -3.54 -16.56 -4.67
N ARG A 36 -4.79 -17.02 -4.63
CA ARG A 36 -5.12 -18.43 -4.87
C ARG A 36 -4.78 -18.88 -6.29
N ARG A 37 -5.11 -18.08 -7.29
CA ARG A 37 -4.87 -18.39 -8.70
C ARG A 37 -3.36 -18.52 -8.99
N VAL A 38 -2.56 -17.60 -8.48
CA VAL A 38 -1.11 -17.64 -8.68
C VAL A 38 -0.51 -18.84 -7.95
N TYR A 39 -0.91 -19.08 -6.70
CA TYR A 39 -0.46 -20.26 -5.98
C TYR A 39 -0.79 -21.55 -6.73
N ALA A 40 -2.04 -21.72 -7.20
CA ALA A 40 -2.46 -22.91 -7.95
C ALA A 40 -1.63 -23.13 -9.21
N ARG A 41 -1.41 -22.04 -9.98
CA ARG A 41 -0.60 -22.07 -11.20
C ARG A 41 0.83 -22.51 -10.91
N GLU A 42 1.48 -21.93 -9.92
CA GLU A 42 2.88 -22.22 -9.58
C GLU A 42 3.06 -23.60 -8.94
N ALA A 43 2.11 -24.04 -8.12
CA ALA A 43 2.12 -25.36 -7.51
C ALA A 43 1.63 -26.48 -8.44
N GLY A 44 1.14 -26.15 -9.63
CA GLY A 44 0.64 -27.13 -10.62
C GLY A 44 -0.63 -27.87 -10.17
N ILE A 45 -1.50 -27.21 -9.40
CA ILE A 45 -2.76 -27.78 -8.90
C ILE A 45 -3.98 -27.05 -9.48
N ALA A 46 -5.16 -27.64 -9.38
CA ALA A 46 -6.40 -26.99 -9.78
C ALA A 46 -6.71 -25.80 -8.85
N LEU A 47 -7.38 -24.76 -9.39
CA LEU A 47 -7.74 -23.57 -8.60
C LEU A 47 -8.67 -23.91 -7.41
N ASP A 48 -9.55 -24.88 -7.60
CA ASP A 48 -10.47 -25.31 -6.55
C ASP A 48 -9.75 -25.97 -5.36
N ASP A 49 -8.61 -26.61 -5.62
CA ASP A 49 -7.75 -27.24 -4.60
C ASP A 49 -6.80 -26.23 -3.94
N ALA A 50 -6.73 -24.99 -4.44
CA ALA A 50 -5.84 -23.99 -3.88
C ALA A 50 -6.24 -23.58 -2.46
N PRO A 51 -5.28 -23.54 -1.51
CA PRO A 51 -5.56 -23.11 -0.14
C PRO A 51 -6.11 -21.67 -0.08
N GLN A 52 -6.68 -21.31 1.07
CA GLN A 52 -7.09 -19.94 1.32
C GLN A 52 -5.83 -19.04 1.53
N PRO A 53 -5.93 -17.73 1.31
CA PRO A 53 -4.78 -16.82 1.46
C PRO A 53 -4.11 -16.89 2.84
N HIS A 54 -4.85 -17.17 3.89
CA HIS A 54 -4.29 -17.38 5.23
C HIS A 54 -3.36 -18.60 5.29
N ASP A 55 -3.74 -19.70 4.63
CA ASP A 55 -2.88 -20.88 4.57
C ASP A 55 -1.69 -20.67 3.65
N ILE A 56 -1.89 -19.99 2.50
CA ILE A 56 -0.79 -19.60 1.59
C ILE A 56 0.21 -18.69 2.33
N PHE A 57 -0.26 -17.82 3.21
CA PHE A 57 0.60 -17.01 4.07
C PHE A 57 1.44 -17.88 5.03
N LYS A 58 0.83 -18.86 5.71
CA LYS A 58 1.55 -19.78 6.59
C LYS A 58 2.54 -20.66 5.83
N ILE A 59 2.18 -21.12 4.63
CA ILE A 59 3.09 -21.87 3.75
C ILE A 59 4.29 -21.00 3.38
N ALA A 60 4.09 -19.73 3.02
CA ALA A 60 5.17 -18.81 2.71
C ALA A 60 6.14 -18.62 3.90
N GLN A 61 5.63 -18.60 5.13
CA GLN A 61 6.44 -18.53 6.35
C GLN A 61 7.11 -19.87 6.72
N GLY A 62 6.67 -20.98 6.13
CA GLY A 62 7.13 -22.33 6.49
C GLY A 62 6.45 -22.90 7.73
N GLU A 63 5.35 -22.33 8.17
CA GLU A 63 4.56 -22.76 9.32
C GLU A 63 3.51 -23.85 8.96
N GLN A 64 3.25 -24.02 7.66
CA GLN A 64 2.32 -25.01 7.15
C GLN A 64 2.93 -25.75 5.96
N GLN A 65 2.60 -27.03 5.83
CA GLN A 65 3.02 -27.84 4.68
C GLN A 65 2.40 -27.35 3.39
N GLY A 66 3.17 -27.27 2.31
CA GLY A 66 2.75 -26.83 0.99
C GLY A 66 3.92 -26.39 0.14
N ASP A 67 3.64 -25.89 -1.05
CA ASP A 67 4.67 -25.34 -1.94
C ASP A 67 5.01 -23.91 -1.53
N LYS A 68 6.15 -23.76 -0.84
CA LYS A 68 6.63 -22.47 -0.34
C LYS A 68 7.02 -21.51 -1.46
N GLU A 69 7.59 -22.02 -2.55
CA GLU A 69 8.00 -21.18 -3.69
C GLU A 69 6.76 -20.62 -4.40
N ALA A 70 5.76 -21.46 -4.62
CA ALA A 70 4.46 -21.04 -5.15
C ALA A 70 3.80 -19.98 -4.26
N ALA A 71 3.84 -20.17 -2.94
CA ALA A 71 3.29 -19.22 -1.98
C ALA A 71 4.01 -17.87 -2.03
N LEU A 72 5.33 -17.86 -2.02
CA LEU A 72 6.12 -16.64 -2.14
C LEU A 72 5.87 -15.94 -3.49
N LYS A 73 5.72 -16.70 -4.58
CA LYS A 73 5.41 -16.15 -5.89
C LYS A 73 4.03 -15.49 -5.95
N ALA A 74 3.05 -16.07 -5.27
CA ALA A 74 1.70 -15.48 -5.16
C ALA A 74 1.74 -14.10 -4.47
N TRP A 75 2.48 -13.96 -3.39
CA TRP A 75 2.66 -12.68 -2.72
C TRP A 75 3.55 -11.70 -3.51
N ASP A 76 4.52 -12.22 -4.26
CA ASP A 76 5.39 -11.40 -5.12
C ASP A 76 4.60 -10.75 -6.27
N GLU A 77 3.73 -11.49 -6.96
CA GLU A 77 2.88 -10.92 -8.02
C GLU A 77 1.89 -9.88 -7.48
N LEU A 78 1.23 -10.19 -6.35
CA LEU A 78 0.35 -9.23 -5.68
C LEU A 78 1.10 -7.92 -5.37
N THR A 79 2.28 -8.02 -4.76
CA THR A 79 3.06 -6.83 -4.38
C THR A 79 3.64 -6.08 -5.57
N THR A 80 3.87 -6.74 -6.69
CA THR A 80 4.32 -6.08 -7.92
C THR A 80 3.25 -5.12 -8.44
N VAL A 81 2.02 -5.60 -8.59
CA VAL A 81 0.91 -4.77 -9.07
C VAL A 81 0.51 -3.73 -8.03
N LEU A 82 0.49 -4.09 -6.74
CA LEU A 82 0.20 -3.16 -5.66
C LEU A 82 1.23 -2.02 -5.59
N ALA A 83 2.53 -2.31 -5.73
CA ALA A 83 3.58 -1.29 -5.75
C ALA A 83 3.40 -0.31 -6.91
N ASP A 84 3.13 -0.82 -8.12
CA ASP A 84 2.91 0.03 -9.30
C ASP A 84 1.73 0.99 -9.09
N VAL A 85 0.60 0.46 -8.65
CA VAL A 85 -0.61 1.26 -8.42
C VAL A 85 -0.40 2.29 -7.30
N LEU A 86 0.25 1.90 -6.19
CA LEU A 86 0.53 2.81 -5.08
C LEU A 86 1.52 3.90 -5.49
N CYS A 87 2.60 3.57 -6.19
CA CYS A 87 3.56 4.57 -6.68
C CYS A 87 2.87 5.58 -7.60
N ASN A 88 1.99 5.11 -8.50
CA ASN A 88 1.24 5.98 -9.39
C ASN A 88 0.24 6.88 -8.63
N GLY A 89 -0.50 6.33 -7.66
CA GLY A 89 -1.45 7.08 -6.84
C GLY A 89 -0.77 8.11 -5.93
N LEU A 90 0.34 7.75 -5.30
CA LEU A 90 1.08 8.63 -4.40
C LEU A 90 1.70 9.85 -5.08
N ARG A 91 1.98 9.79 -6.38
CA ARG A 91 2.43 10.97 -7.14
C ARG A 91 1.40 12.10 -7.16
N PHE A 92 0.14 11.79 -6.93
CA PHE A 92 -0.95 12.78 -6.89
C PHE A 92 -1.42 13.09 -5.47
N THR A 93 -1.31 12.15 -4.54
CA THR A 93 -1.87 12.30 -3.19
C THR A 93 -0.83 12.67 -2.13
N ASP A 94 0.43 12.26 -2.32
CA ASP A 94 1.57 12.54 -1.43
C ASP A 94 1.21 12.38 0.06
N GLY A 95 0.90 11.15 0.46
CA GLY A 95 0.40 10.86 1.81
C GLY A 95 0.86 9.54 2.38
N LEU A 96 0.39 9.26 3.60
CA LEU A 96 0.54 7.95 4.24
C LEU A 96 -0.35 6.91 3.55
N VAL A 97 0.20 5.72 3.38
CA VAL A 97 -0.57 4.55 2.93
C VAL A 97 -0.93 3.70 4.14
N VAL A 98 -2.21 3.44 4.31
CA VAL A 98 -2.74 2.53 5.33
C VAL A 98 -3.48 1.39 4.65
N ILE A 99 -2.91 0.19 4.72
CA ILE A 99 -3.47 -1.01 4.10
C ILE A 99 -4.41 -1.70 5.08
N GLY A 100 -5.62 -1.99 4.63
CA GLY A 100 -6.64 -2.72 5.37
C GLY A 100 -7.27 -3.83 4.52
N GLY A 101 -8.26 -4.50 5.08
CA GLY A 101 -9.00 -5.57 4.39
C GLY A 101 -8.51 -6.98 4.72
N GLY A 102 -9.12 -7.97 4.06
CA GLY A 102 -8.94 -9.40 4.41
C GLY A 102 -7.52 -9.95 4.22
N LEU A 103 -6.71 -9.34 3.35
CA LEU A 103 -5.33 -9.76 3.12
C LEU A 103 -4.31 -9.05 4.03
N SER A 104 -4.72 -8.00 4.74
CA SER A 104 -3.80 -7.19 5.55
C SER A 104 -3.08 -7.98 6.65
N GLY A 105 -3.67 -9.05 7.16
CA GLY A 105 -3.03 -9.94 8.14
C GLY A 105 -1.78 -10.67 7.64
N ALA A 106 -1.60 -10.79 6.32
CA ALA A 106 -0.41 -11.40 5.71
C ALA A 106 0.76 -10.41 5.55
N TRP A 107 0.66 -9.23 6.17
CA TRP A 107 1.68 -8.19 6.06
C TRP A 107 3.12 -8.64 6.38
N PRO A 108 3.38 -9.59 7.30
CA PRO A 108 4.76 -10.00 7.58
C PRO A 108 5.48 -10.59 6.35
N VAL A 109 4.71 -11.14 5.38
CA VAL A 109 5.26 -11.67 4.13
C VAL A 109 5.26 -10.60 3.04
N PHE A 110 4.12 -9.95 2.79
CA PHE A 110 4.01 -9.06 1.64
C PHE A 110 4.63 -7.67 1.87
N MET A 111 4.62 -7.12 3.09
CA MET A 111 5.08 -5.75 3.33
C MET A 111 6.56 -5.55 2.98
N PRO A 112 7.50 -6.44 3.38
CA PRO A 112 8.90 -6.29 2.97
C PRO A 112 9.08 -6.32 1.44
N MET A 113 8.31 -7.16 0.73
CA MET A 113 8.34 -7.24 -0.73
C MET A 113 7.81 -5.95 -1.35
N LEU A 114 6.69 -5.42 -0.84
CA LEU A 114 6.06 -4.19 -1.29
C LEU A 114 7.00 -3.00 -1.16
N ILE A 115 7.56 -2.78 0.05
CA ILE A 115 8.48 -1.66 0.31
C ILE A 115 9.71 -1.73 -0.57
N ARG A 116 10.30 -2.92 -0.74
CA ARG A 116 11.42 -3.12 -1.65
C ARG A 116 11.05 -2.69 -3.07
N LYS A 117 9.93 -3.17 -3.61
CA LYS A 117 9.49 -2.84 -4.98
C LYS A 117 9.19 -1.34 -5.16
N MET A 118 8.61 -0.69 -4.17
CA MET A 118 8.34 0.76 -4.23
C MET A 118 9.63 1.61 -4.19
N ASN A 119 10.71 1.09 -3.60
CA ASN A 119 12.02 1.77 -3.55
C ASN A 119 12.95 1.35 -4.68
N GLU A 120 12.67 0.26 -5.41
CA GLU A 120 13.49 -0.19 -6.53
C GLU A 120 13.35 0.78 -7.73
N PRO A 121 14.47 1.20 -8.34
CA PRO A 121 14.41 2.03 -9.52
C PRO A 121 14.04 1.21 -10.76
N TYR A 122 13.40 1.88 -11.71
CA TYR A 122 13.27 1.35 -13.07
C TYR A 122 14.61 1.45 -13.79
N ASN A 123 14.99 0.41 -14.53
CA ASN A 123 16.12 0.48 -15.44
C ASN A 123 15.63 0.86 -16.85
N VAL A 124 15.86 2.10 -17.22
CA VAL A 124 15.46 2.62 -18.54
C VAL A 124 16.73 2.89 -19.36
N ASN A 125 17.00 2.01 -20.32
CA ASN A 125 18.19 2.12 -21.19
C ASN A 125 19.51 2.24 -20.40
N GLY A 126 19.65 1.49 -19.32
CA GLY A 126 20.84 1.52 -18.46
C GLY A 126 20.85 2.63 -17.41
N ASN A 127 19.85 3.48 -17.38
CA ASN A 127 19.68 4.52 -16.35
C ASN A 127 18.70 4.07 -15.27
N ASN A 128 19.08 4.20 -14.01
CA ASN A 128 18.21 3.94 -12.89
C ASN A 128 17.32 5.16 -12.61
N ILE A 129 16.03 5.02 -12.86
CA ILE A 129 15.02 6.06 -12.58
C ILE A 129 14.23 5.63 -11.34
N PRO A 130 14.21 6.41 -10.26
CA PRO A 130 13.47 6.06 -9.05
C PRO A 130 11.98 5.83 -9.35
N CYS A 131 11.42 4.76 -8.80
CA CYS A 131 9.96 4.53 -8.82
C CYS A 131 9.25 5.64 -8.02
N MET A 132 9.82 5.99 -6.86
CA MET A 132 9.40 7.11 -6.03
C MET A 132 10.57 8.07 -5.84
N GLU A 133 10.33 9.38 -5.92
CA GLU A 133 11.36 10.40 -5.62
C GLU A 133 11.67 10.50 -4.11
N THR A 134 10.85 9.85 -3.30
CA THR A 134 10.94 9.84 -1.84
C THR A 134 11.18 8.42 -1.35
N GLU A 135 11.96 8.27 -0.27
CA GLU A 135 12.11 6.97 0.37
C GLU A 135 10.77 6.49 0.97
N VAL A 136 10.43 5.23 0.72
CA VAL A 136 9.24 4.57 1.24
C VAL A 136 9.63 3.71 2.43
N PHE A 137 8.95 3.89 3.56
CA PHE A 137 9.25 3.25 4.84
C PHE A 137 8.19 2.24 5.24
N ASN A 138 8.63 1.09 5.75
CA ASN A 138 7.76 0.11 6.40
C ASN A 138 7.44 0.55 7.83
N LEU A 139 6.26 1.09 8.08
CA LEU A 139 5.87 1.54 9.42
C LEU A 139 5.59 0.39 10.40
N MET A 140 5.58 -0.86 9.92
CA MET A 140 5.50 -2.06 10.76
C MET A 140 6.89 -2.53 11.24
N ASP A 141 7.97 -2.00 10.67
CA ASP A 141 9.34 -2.23 11.13
C ASP A 141 9.80 -1.13 12.08
N ASN A 142 10.32 -1.50 13.25
CA ASN A 142 10.73 -0.54 14.28
C ASN A 142 11.88 0.37 13.85
N LYS A 143 12.79 -0.08 12.97
CA LYS A 143 13.90 0.74 12.49
C LYS A 143 13.40 1.77 11.50
N ASP A 144 12.57 1.35 10.56
CA ASP A 144 11.96 2.23 9.58
C ASP A 144 11.03 3.23 10.24
N LEU A 145 10.22 2.82 11.21
CA LEU A 145 9.36 3.72 11.97
C LEU A 145 10.17 4.80 12.70
N LYS A 146 11.29 4.45 13.34
CA LYS A 146 12.18 5.42 14.00
C LYS A 146 12.79 6.39 12.99
N ARG A 147 13.22 5.92 11.83
CA ARG A 147 13.76 6.77 10.75
C ARG A 147 12.69 7.68 10.18
N PHE A 148 11.50 7.15 9.93
CA PHE A 148 10.36 7.91 9.41
C PHE A 148 9.92 9.03 10.35
N THR A 149 9.90 8.78 11.67
CA THR A 149 9.48 9.75 12.70
C THR A 149 10.61 10.63 13.21
N ALA A 150 11.84 10.41 12.77
CA ALA A 150 12.99 11.21 13.18
C ALA A 150 12.80 12.69 12.77
N LYS A 151 13.02 13.58 13.74
CA LYS A 151 12.98 15.02 13.51
C LYS A 151 14.29 15.46 12.87
N SER A 152 14.28 15.81 11.59
CA SER A 152 15.46 16.29 10.83
C SER A 152 15.34 17.76 10.43
N GLY A 153 14.29 18.43 10.86
CA GLY A 153 14.00 19.81 10.55
C GLY A 153 14.79 20.84 11.36
N ARG A 154 14.54 22.10 11.05
CA ARG A 154 15.11 23.27 11.73
C ARG A 154 14.07 24.38 11.83
N MET A 155 14.27 25.31 12.78
CA MET A 155 13.49 26.54 12.78
C MET A 155 13.87 27.39 11.58
N VAL A 156 12.89 27.91 10.89
CA VAL A 156 13.05 28.80 9.72
C VAL A 156 12.18 30.03 9.93
N LYS A 157 12.78 31.21 9.78
CA LYS A 157 12.05 32.48 9.86
C LYS A 157 11.11 32.62 8.65
N VAL A 158 9.85 32.93 8.93
CA VAL A 158 8.88 33.21 7.87
C VAL A 158 9.26 34.52 7.17
N PRO A 159 9.38 34.56 5.83
CA PRO A 159 9.70 35.79 5.12
C PRO A 159 8.76 36.94 5.50
N PHE A 160 9.33 38.13 5.67
CA PHE A 160 8.59 39.35 6.04
C PHE A 160 7.83 39.29 7.38
N SER A 161 8.24 38.41 8.31
CA SER A 161 7.64 38.24 9.63
C SER A 161 8.70 37.99 10.69
N GLU A 162 8.37 38.24 11.97
CA GLU A 162 9.18 37.81 13.11
C GLU A 162 8.85 36.38 13.57
N GLN A 163 7.93 35.73 12.90
CA GLN A 163 7.52 34.36 13.22
C GLN A 163 8.55 33.35 12.74
N GLU A 164 8.85 32.37 13.58
CA GLU A 164 9.62 31.18 13.22
C GLU A 164 8.72 29.95 13.22
N VAL A 165 8.93 29.07 12.24
CA VAL A 165 8.21 27.81 12.11
C VAL A 165 9.19 26.66 12.00
N TRP A 166 8.80 25.50 12.51
CA TRP A 166 9.57 24.28 12.29
C TRP A 166 9.40 23.82 10.85
N TYR A 167 10.49 23.63 10.16
CA TYR A 167 10.50 23.11 8.79
C TYR A 167 11.34 21.85 8.72
N ASP A 168 10.73 20.74 8.31
CA ASP A 168 11.40 19.47 8.02
C ASP A 168 11.41 19.26 6.50
N PRO A 169 12.58 19.32 5.85
CA PRO A 169 12.70 19.15 4.40
C PRO A 169 12.67 17.68 3.96
N SER A 170 12.63 16.75 4.91
CA SER A 170 12.69 15.32 4.58
C SER A 170 11.46 14.87 3.81
N LYS A 171 11.70 14.35 2.62
CA LYS A 171 10.68 13.73 1.80
C LYS A 171 10.61 12.24 2.17
N ARG A 172 9.45 11.76 2.61
CA ARG A 172 9.27 10.37 3.06
C ARG A 172 7.82 9.95 2.96
N VAL A 173 7.60 8.71 2.51
CA VAL A 173 6.29 8.07 2.47
C VAL A 173 6.29 6.89 3.43
N GLY A 174 5.26 6.78 4.26
CA GLY A 174 5.09 5.64 5.16
C GLY A 174 3.99 4.71 4.67
N VAL A 175 4.23 3.41 4.77
CA VAL A 175 3.22 2.38 4.50
C VAL A 175 3.02 1.56 5.76
N GLY A 176 1.79 1.50 6.25
CA GLY A 176 1.42 0.76 7.46
C GLY A 176 0.15 -0.06 7.27
N ILE A 177 -0.20 -0.81 8.31
CA ILE A 177 -1.42 -1.62 8.37
C ILE A 177 -2.40 -0.95 9.32
N THR A 178 -3.69 -0.96 8.96
CA THR A 178 -4.73 -0.47 9.87
C THR A 178 -4.76 -1.26 11.18
N THR A 179 -4.87 -0.55 12.29
CA THR A 179 -5.10 -1.14 13.62
C THR A 179 -6.58 -1.37 13.90
N LEU A 180 -7.45 -0.77 13.08
CA LEU A 180 -8.89 -0.99 13.12
C LEU A 180 -9.25 -2.19 12.23
N GLY A 181 -10.10 -3.09 12.72
CA GLY A 181 -10.70 -4.09 11.85
C GLY A 181 -11.53 -3.41 10.73
N THR A 182 -11.67 -4.07 9.58
CA THR A 182 -12.35 -3.50 8.40
C THR A 182 -13.74 -2.93 8.74
N SER A 183 -14.57 -3.66 9.48
CA SER A 183 -15.90 -3.20 9.88
C SER A 183 -15.86 -1.97 10.77
N SER A 184 -14.92 -1.91 11.73
CA SER A 184 -14.75 -0.77 12.61
C SER A 184 -14.25 0.46 11.85
N ALA A 185 -13.32 0.29 10.93
CA ALA A 185 -12.81 1.38 10.08
C ALA A 185 -13.93 1.99 9.23
N VAL A 186 -14.77 1.15 8.61
CA VAL A 186 -15.93 1.60 7.81
C VAL A 186 -16.91 2.38 8.69
N ALA A 187 -17.25 1.85 9.88
CA ALA A 187 -18.18 2.51 10.79
C ALA A 187 -17.65 3.89 11.25
N VAL A 188 -16.38 3.94 11.68
CA VAL A 188 -15.76 5.21 12.11
C VAL A 188 -15.69 6.20 10.94
N GLY A 189 -15.37 5.75 9.74
CA GLY A 189 -15.35 6.59 8.55
C GLY A 189 -16.74 7.16 8.22
N ALA A 190 -17.78 6.34 8.28
CA ALA A 190 -19.16 6.79 8.06
C ALA A 190 -19.61 7.84 9.08
N TYR A 191 -19.30 7.64 10.37
CA TYR A 191 -19.60 8.61 11.42
C TYR A 191 -18.82 9.92 11.23
N ALA A 192 -17.53 9.85 10.92
CA ALA A 192 -16.70 11.02 10.67
C ALA A 192 -17.24 11.84 9.48
N PHE A 193 -17.60 11.17 8.40
CA PHE A 193 -18.21 11.81 7.24
C PHE A 193 -19.55 12.49 7.58
N ALA A 194 -20.44 11.79 8.29
CA ALA A 194 -21.73 12.35 8.68
C ALA A 194 -21.57 13.59 9.58
N MET A 195 -20.62 13.56 10.52
CA MET A 195 -20.32 14.72 11.39
C MET A 195 -19.78 15.91 10.60
N GLU A 196 -18.96 15.69 9.58
CA GLU A 196 -18.46 16.75 8.71
C GLU A 196 -19.60 17.39 7.89
N GLN A 197 -20.51 16.57 7.35
CA GLN A 197 -21.68 17.06 6.62
C GLN A 197 -22.60 17.91 7.52
N LEU A 198 -22.84 17.50 8.77
CA LEU A 198 -23.66 18.25 9.71
C LEU A 198 -23.04 19.62 10.03
N LYS A 199 -21.73 19.73 10.17
CA LYS A 199 -21.04 21.01 10.39
C LYS A 199 -21.23 21.95 9.20
N ASN A 200 -21.20 21.43 7.97
CA ASN A 200 -21.37 22.23 6.76
C ASN A 200 -22.83 22.69 6.51
N LEU A 201 -23.80 21.99 7.12
CA LEU A 201 -25.22 22.38 7.08
C LEU A 201 -25.61 23.41 8.16
N SER A 202 -24.75 23.63 9.14
CA SER A 202 -25.00 24.52 10.29
C SER A 202 -24.43 25.94 10.08
N ILE A 203 -23.97 26.25 8.87
CA ILE A 203 -23.52 27.57 8.39
C ILE A 203 -24.53 28.12 7.40
#